data_b2962c15600c10c6d9f3b97bf3ace760
#
_entry.id   b2962c15600c10c6d9f3b97bf3ace760
#
_cell.length_a   1.000
_cell.length_b   1.000
_cell.length_c   1.000
_cell.angle_alpha   90.00
_cell.angle_beta   90.00
_cell.angle_gamma   90.00
#
_symmetry.space_group_name_H-M   'P 1'
#
loop_
_entity.id
_entity.type
_entity.pdbx_description
1 polymer ?
#
loop_
_entity_poly.entity_id
_entity_poly.type
_entity_poly.pdbx_seq_one_letter_code
_entity_poly.pdbx_strand_id
1 'polypeptide(L)'
;MPGLIRNDAFSLMRYGLLIMVFTLLLNLRSVAGVAMVLMVIVLSLFSMVGGMGWIYHFTGSNKFLFTLANTSMPIILLTIANSDGVHIVSKFFREMRVKKNTRRAVASTMDSLLVPIFVTTVTTVSAFLIMTTSPIQPLIGYGISISIGIIWAWFLSSLLLPAVISLKRWNPELSAFTKPSFFEKLVDKLGSAVINHP
;
A
#
# COMPACT_ATOMS: atom_id res chain seq x y z
N MET A 1 29.61 -13.44 -5.54
CA MET A 1 28.87 -12.72 -4.49
C MET A 1 27.61 -11.97 -4.97
N PRO A 2 27.52 -11.29 -6.14
CA PRO A 2 26.28 -10.60 -6.55
C PRO A 2 25.06 -11.52 -6.69
N GLY A 3 25.26 -12.78 -7.07
CA GLY A 3 24.16 -13.75 -7.21
C GLY A 3 23.51 -14.16 -5.89
N LEU A 4 24.27 -14.27 -4.82
CA LEU A 4 23.74 -14.61 -3.49
C LEU A 4 22.84 -13.50 -2.95
N ILE A 5 23.31 -12.25 -3.00
CA ILE A 5 22.52 -11.08 -2.54
C ILE A 5 21.23 -10.94 -3.34
N ARG A 6 21.27 -11.19 -4.65
CA ARG A 6 20.07 -11.16 -5.50
C ARG A 6 19.08 -12.27 -5.12
N ASN A 7 19.58 -13.48 -4.91
CA ASN A 7 18.73 -14.62 -4.53
C ASN A 7 18.11 -14.42 -3.14
N ASP A 8 18.86 -13.88 -2.19
CA ASP A 8 18.37 -13.53 -0.86
C ASP A 8 17.29 -12.45 -0.91
N ALA A 9 17.48 -11.40 -1.72
CA ALA A 9 16.48 -10.35 -1.92
C ALA A 9 15.18 -10.89 -2.54
N PHE A 10 15.26 -11.74 -3.55
CA PHE A 10 14.07 -12.39 -4.12
C PHE A 10 13.38 -13.33 -3.13
N SER A 11 14.14 -14.05 -2.32
CA SER A 11 13.59 -14.91 -1.28
C SER A 11 12.87 -14.11 -0.20
N LEU A 12 13.48 -13.02 0.28
CA LEU A 12 12.87 -12.09 1.25
C LEU A 12 11.59 -11.46 0.68
N MET A 13 11.61 -11.01 -0.58
CA MET A 13 10.45 -10.43 -1.23
C MET A 13 9.31 -11.46 -1.33
N ARG A 14 9.61 -12.71 -1.69
CA ARG A 14 8.61 -13.79 -1.76
C ARG A 14 8.00 -14.10 -0.41
N TYR A 15 8.82 -14.27 0.64
CA TYR A 15 8.33 -14.52 2.00
C TYR A 15 7.55 -13.31 2.54
N GLY A 16 8.04 -12.10 2.32
CA GLY A 16 7.33 -10.87 2.69
C GLY A 16 5.96 -10.77 2.03
N LEU A 17 5.87 -11.07 0.75
CA LEU A 17 4.61 -11.07 0.00
C LEU A 17 3.65 -12.16 0.52
N LEU A 18 4.14 -13.36 0.81
CA LEU A 18 3.31 -14.45 1.37
C LEU A 18 2.74 -14.06 2.75
N ILE A 19 3.58 -13.54 3.65
CA ILE A 19 3.16 -13.07 4.97
C ILE A 19 2.14 -11.94 4.84
N MET A 20 2.39 -10.99 3.92
CA MET A 20 1.48 -9.89 3.65
C MET A 20 0.12 -10.39 3.16
N VAL A 21 0.08 -11.27 2.16
CA VAL A 21 -1.17 -11.83 1.64
C VAL A 21 -1.92 -12.58 2.73
N PHE A 22 -1.22 -13.38 3.54
CA PHE A 22 -1.82 -14.10 4.66
C PHE A 22 -2.44 -13.13 5.68
N THR A 23 -1.71 -12.10 6.08
CA THR A 23 -2.19 -11.07 7.02
C THR A 23 -3.37 -10.30 6.43
N LEU A 24 -3.33 -9.97 5.13
CA LEU A 24 -4.44 -9.33 4.42
C LEU A 24 -5.70 -10.21 4.43
N LEU A 25 -5.56 -11.51 4.15
CA LEU A 25 -6.69 -12.44 4.17
C LEU A 25 -7.32 -12.54 5.57
N LEU A 26 -6.49 -12.59 6.62
CA LEU A 26 -6.98 -12.60 8.00
C LEU A 26 -7.72 -11.31 8.37
N ASN A 27 -7.21 -10.17 7.91
CA ASN A 27 -7.79 -8.86 8.24
C ASN A 27 -9.04 -8.56 7.40
N LEU A 28 -8.95 -8.68 6.09
CA LEU A 28 -10.03 -8.30 5.15
C LEU A 28 -11.10 -9.41 5.00
N ARG A 29 -10.77 -10.67 5.26
CA ARG A 29 -11.67 -11.83 5.11
C ARG A 29 -12.41 -11.87 3.77
N SER A 30 -11.83 -11.26 2.75
CA SER A 30 -12.38 -11.14 1.42
C SER A 30 -11.26 -11.27 0.39
N VAL A 31 -11.28 -12.35 -0.36
CA VAL A 31 -10.31 -12.57 -1.45
C VAL A 31 -10.36 -11.42 -2.46
N ALA A 32 -11.56 -10.90 -2.73
CA ALA A 32 -11.70 -9.76 -3.64
C ALA A 32 -11.05 -8.47 -3.09
N GLY A 33 -11.19 -8.20 -1.78
CA GLY A 33 -10.52 -7.07 -1.14
C GLY A 33 -8.99 -7.21 -1.23
N VAL A 34 -8.48 -8.41 -0.94
CA VAL A 34 -7.04 -8.70 -1.06
C VAL A 34 -6.55 -8.52 -2.50
N ALA A 35 -7.28 -9.06 -3.49
CA ALA A 35 -6.92 -8.92 -4.90
C ALA A 35 -6.88 -7.45 -5.36
N MET A 36 -7.80 -6.61 -4.88
CA MET A 36 -7.82 -5.18 -5.19
C MET A 36 -6.61 -4.45 -4.60
N VAL A 37 -6.23 -4.77 -3.35
CA VAL A 37 -5.03 -4.20 -2.72
C VAL A 37 -3.77 -4.66 -3.47
N LEU A 38 -3.65 -5.94 -3.79
CA LEU A 38 -2.53 -6.48 -4.57
C LEU A 38 -2.43 -5.84 -5.95
N MET A 39 -3.54 -5.57 -6.62
CA MET A 39 -3.57 -4.89 -7.91
C MET A 39 -2.94 -3.48 -7.80
N VAL A 40 -3.30 -2.70 -6.77
CA VAL A 40 -2.70 -1.38 -6.53
C VAL A 40 -1.19 -1.50 -6.32
N ILE A 41 -0.75 -2.45 -5.51
CA ILE A 41 0.67 -2.68 -5.22
C ILE A 41 1.45 -3.03 -6.50
N VAL A 42 0.95 -3.98 -7.28
CA VAL A 42 1.61 -4.41 -8.52
C VAL A 42 1.70 -3.26 -9.53
N LEU A 43 0.62 -2.49 -9.72
CA LEU A 43 0.63 -1.33 -10.60
C LEU A 43 1.58 -0.24 -10.11
N SER A 44 1.69 -0.03 -8.80
CA SER A 44 2.64 0.93 -8.21
C SER A 44 4.09 0.52 -8.45
N LEU A 45 4.39 -0.79 -8.33
CA LEU A 45 5.71 -1.33 -8.65
C LEU A 45 6.06 -1.14 -10.14
N PHE A 46 5.13 -1.42 -11.04
CA PHE A 46 5.34 -1.16 -12.46
C PHE A 46 5.56 0.32 -12.77
N SER A 47 4.81 1.20 -12.11
CA SER A 47 4.97 2.65 -12.27
C SER A 47 6.33 3.14 -11.75
N MET A 48 6.81 2.58 -10.62
CA MET A 48 8.13 2.90 -10.08
C MET A 48 9.24 2.48 -11.04
N VAL A 49 9.24 1.22 -11.46
CA VAL A 49 10.28 0.68 -12.37
C VAL A 49 10.20 1.35 -13.75
N GLY A 50 8.99 1.54 -14.27
CA GLY A 50 8.77 2.23 -15.54
C GLY A 50 9.22 3.69 -15.48
N GLY A 51 8.87 4.40 -14.42
CA GLY A 51 9.31 5.79 -14.19
C GLY A 51 10.84 5.92 -14.10
N MET A 52 11.49 4.98 -13.40
CA MET A 52 12.94 4.90 -13.32
C MET A 52 13.58 4.71 -14.72
N GLY A 53 13.02 3.77 -15.53
CA GLY A 53 13.48 3.54 -16.89
C GLY A 53 13.25 4.74 -17.82
N TRP A 54 12.14 5.44 -17.69
CA TRP A 54 11.84 6.66 -18.47
C TRP A 54 12.81 7.78 -18.14
N ILE A 55 13.05 8.05 -16.84
CA ILE A 55 14.00 9.09 -16.44
C ILE A 55 15.41 8.76 -16.95
N TYR A 56 15.83 7.49 -16.85
CA TYR A 56 17.11 7.06 -17.42
C TYR A 56 17.19 7.32 -18.93
N HIS A 57 16.12 6.98 -19.68
CA HIS A 57 16.07 7.18 -21.13
C HIS A 57 16.20 8.66 -21.52
N PHE A 58 15.56 9.57 -20.80
CA PHE A 58 15.60 11.00 -21.10
C PHE A 58 16.85 11.71 -20.60
N THR A 59 17.37 11.31 -19.45
CA THR A 59 18.50 12.01 -18.82
C THR A 59 19.85 11.38 -19.11
N GLY A 60 19.88 10.12 -19.55
CA GLY A 60 21.12 9.33 -19.70
C GLY A 60 21.90 9.16 -18.39
N SER A 61 21.30 9.50 -17.25
CA SER A 61 22.01 9.55 -15.97
C SER A 61 22.14 8.17 -15.33
N ASN A 62 23.38 7.73 -15.07
CA ASN A 62 23.67 6.47 -14.40
C ASN A 62 23.11 6.36 -12.96
N LYS A 63 22.62 7.46 -12.39
CA LYS A 63 21.97 7.49 -11.06
C LYS A 63 20.72 6.61 -10.99
N PHE A 64 20.07 6.39 -12.14
CA PHE A 64 18.84 5.60 -12.28
C PHE A 64 19.07 4.17 -12.75
N LEU A 65 20.33 3.76 -12.90
CA LEU A 65 20.65 2.36 -13.18
C LEU A 65 20.34 1.49 -11.96
N PHE A 66 19.87 0.28 -12.25
CA PHE A 66 19.55 -0.68 -11.20
C PHE A 66 20.85 -1.15 -10.53
N THR A 67 21.03 -0.77 -9.28
CA THR A 67 22.18 -1.15 -8.44
C THR A 67 21.73 -2.12 -7.34
N LEU A 68 22.69 -2.70 -6.62
CA LEU A 68 22.38 -3.55 -5.46
C LEU A 68 21.55 -2.82 -4.38
N ALA A 69 21.78 -1.52 -4.20
CA ALA A 69 20.99 -0.70 -3.28
C ALA A 69 19.51 -0.66 -3.67
N ASN A 70 19.21 -0.70 -4.97
CA ASN A 70 17.83 -0.63 -5.48
C ASN A 70 17.05 -1.93 -5.30
N THR A 71 17.71 -3.03 -4.92
CA THR A 71 17.07 -4.33 -4.71
C THR A 71 16.05 -4.30 -3.57
N SER A 72 16.20 -3.38 -2.62
CA SER A 72 15.26 -3.18 -1.50
C SER A 72 14.03 -2.32 -1.86
N MET A 73 14.05 -1.56 -2.95
CA MET A 73 12.95 -0.66 -3.35
C MET A 73 11.60 -1.34 -3.46
N PRO A 74 11.47 -2.52 -4.12
CA PRO A 74 10.19 -3.20 -4.23
C PRO A 74 9.59 -3.58 -2.87
N ILE A 75 10.44 -4.00 -1.91
CA ILE A 75 10.00 -4.40 -0.56
C ILE A 75 9.44 -3.20 0.20
N ILE A 76 10.12 -2.06 0.12
CA ILE A 76 9.69 -0.81 0.76
C ILE A 76 8.37 -0.33 0.16
N LEU A 77 8.29 -0.25 -1.16
CA LEU A 77 7.07 0.19 -1.85
C LEU A 77 5.89 -0.75 -1.58
N LEU A 78 6.14 -2.07 -1.56
CA LEU A 78 5.14 -3.08 -1.22
C LEU A 78 4.55 -2.83 0.18
N THR A 79 5.39 -2.50 1.15
CA THR A 79 4.96 -2.23 2.54
C THR A 79 4.13 -0.94 2.63
N ILE A 80 4.58 0.14 1.98
CA ILE A 80 3.91 1.46 2.04
C ILE A 80 2.59 1.41 1.26
N ALA A 81 2.60 0.93 0.02
CA ALA A 81 1.40 0.84 -0.83
C ALA A 81 0.32 -0.09 -0.24
N ASN A 82 0.75 -1.16 0.46
CA ASN A 82 -0.16 -2.04 1.18
C ASN A 82 -0.95 -1.32 2.26
N SER A 83 -0.30 -0.43 3.02
CA SER A 83 -0.92 0.30 4.13
C SER A 83 -2.16 1.09 3.67
N ASP A 84 -2.03 1.90 2.63
CA ASP A 84 -3.12 2.73 2.10
C ASP A 84 -4.29 1.89 1.61
N GLY A 85 -3.99 0.84 0.82
CA GLY A 85 -5.00 -0.08 0.30
C GLY A 85 -5.79 -0.79 1.40
N VAL A 86 -5.10 -1.27 2.44
CA VAL A 86 -5.74 -1.94 3.60
C VAL A 86 -6.64 -0.99 4.36
N HIS A 87 -6.19 0.25 4.62
CA HIS A 87 -7.00 1.23 5.33
C HIS A 87 -8.30 1.55 4.58
N ILE A 88 -8.22 1.76 3.26
CA ILE A 88 -9.39 2.04 2.43
C ILE A 88 -10.35 0.86 2.40
N VAL A 89 -9.88 -0.36 2.13
CA VAL A 89 -10.75 -1.54 2.02
C VAL A 89 -11.36 -1.91 3.39
N SER A 90 -10.59 -1.85 4.47
CA SER A 90 -11.08 -2.11 5.82
C SER A 90 -12.15 -1.11 6.25
N LYS A 91 -11.92 0.17 6.00
CA LYS A 91 -12.90 1.24 6.29
C LYS A 91 -14.15 1.08 5.44
N PHE A 92 -14.00 0.78 4.15
CA PHE A 92 -15.13 0.49 3.26
C PHE A 92 -15.99 -0.66 3.79
N PHE A 93 -15.39 -1.75 4.26
CA PHE A 93 -16.15 -2.87 4.85
C PHE A 93 -16.90 -2.46 6.11
N ARG A 94 -16.32 -1.62 6.96
CA ARG A 94 -17.02 -1.05 8.12
C ARG A 94 -18.20 -0.16 7.72
N GLU A 95 -17.99 0.74 6.77
CA GLU A 95 -19.05 1.64 6.27
C GLU A 95 -20.18 0.84 5.58
N MET A 96 -19.82 -0.24 4.88
CA MET A 96 -20.80 -1.09 4.23
C MET A 96 -21.71 -1.84 5.21
N ARG A 97 -21.20 -2.21 6.41
CA ARG A 97 -22.02 -2.79 7.48
C ARG A 97 -23.15 -1.84 7.91
N VAL A 98 -22.85 -0.54 8.00
CA VAL A 98 -23.78 0.46 8.48
C VAL A 98 -24.72 0.95 7.37
N LYS A 99 -24.14 1.31 6.23
CA LYS A 99 -24.86 2.01 5.15
C LYS A 99 -25.58 1.08 4.18
N LYS A 100 -25.16 -0.20 4.10
CA LYS A 100 -25.73 -1.23 3.21
C LYS A 100 -25.83 -0.80 1.72
N ASN A 101 -25.08 0.25 1.35
CA ASN A 101 -25.07 0.83 0.01
C ASN A 101 -23.64 1.12 -0.40
N THR A 102 -23.15 0.50 -1.48
CA THR A 102 -21.76 0.59 -1.94
C THR A 102 -21.32 2.02 -2.21
N ARG A 103 -22.12 2.82 -2.92
CA ARG A 103 -21.76 4.21 -3.25
C ARG A 103 -21.62 5.08 -2.00
N ARG A 104 -22.58 4.98 -1.07
CA ARG A 104 -22.54 5.73 0.18
C ARG A 104 -21.38 5.29 1.08
N ALA A 105 -21.08 3.98 1.11
CA ALA A 105 -19.97 3.44 1.87
C ALA A 105 -18.61 3.91 1.30
N VAL A 106 -18.43 3.89 -0.04
CA VAL A 106 -17.23 4.39 -0.70
C VAL A 106 -17.07 5.90 -0.45
N ALA A 107 -18.11 6.70 -0.66
CA ALA A 107 -18.06 8.15 -0.42
C ALA A 107 -17.63 8.47 1.01
N SER A 108 -18.26 7.85 2.02
CA SER A 108 -17.90 8.06 3.43
C SER A 108 -16.49 7.57 3.77
N THR A 109 -16.02 6.51 3.12
CA THR A 109 -14.66 6.01 3.30
C THR A 109 -13.64 7.03 2.79
N MET A 110 -13.86 7.56 1.58
CA MET A 110 -12.95 8.51 0.97
C MET A 110 -12.98 9.86 1.69
N ASP A 111 -14.15 10.34 2.09
CA ASP A 111 -14.31 11.57 2.88
C ASP A 111 -13.49 11.54 4.17
N SER A 112 -13.42 10.40 4.83
CA SER A 112 -12.68 10.24 6.08
C SER A 112 -11.19 9.93 5.92
N LEU A 113 -10.78 9.31 4.82
CA LEU A 113 -9.40 8.80 4.66
C LEU A 113 -8.55 9.56 3.66
N LEU A 114 -9.15 10.30 2.71
CA LEU A 114 -8.39 10.96 1.64
C LEU A 114 -7.33 11.92 2.19
N VAL A 115 -7.70 12.77 3.14
CA VAL A 115 -6.78 13.74 3.73
C VAL A 115 -5.69 13.07 4.57
N PRO A 116 -6.00 12.16 5.52
CA PRO A 116 -4.96 11.43 6.25
C PRO A 116 -3.96 10.70 5.35
N ILE A 117 -4.44 9.96 4.33
CA ILE A 117 -3.57 9.24 3.40
C ILE A 117 -2.73 10.21 2.56
N PHE A 118 -3.29 11.33 2.12
CA PHE A 118 -2.53 12.35 1.40
C PHE A 118 -1.39 12.92 2.26
N VAL A 119 -1.66 13.27 3.51
CA VAL A 119 -0.65 13.80 4.43
C VAL A 119 0.46 12.79 4.68
N THR A 120 0.13 11.51 4.91
CA THR A 120 1.14 10.45 5.08
C THR A 120 1.96 10.24 3.81
N THR A 121 1.35 10.34 2.63
CA THR A 121 2.05 10.27 1.34
C THR A 121 3.03 11.42 1.20
N VAL A 122 2.60 12.66 1.43
CA VAL A 122 3.47 13.84 1.33
C VAL A 122 4.66 13.77 2.28
N THR A 123 4.43 13.40 3.53
CA THR A 123 5.52 13.26 4.52
C THR A 123 6.50 12.16 4.14
N THR A 124 6.02 11.03 3.64
CA THR A 124 6.87 9.91 3.22
C THR A 124 7.66 10.24 1.96
N VAL A 125 7.04 10.85 0.96
CA VAL A 125 7.70 11.34 -0.26
C VAL A 125 8.79 12.35 0.10
N SER A 126 8.49 13.32 0.99
CA SER A 126 9.47 14.30 1.45
C SER A 126 10.68 13.64 2.12
N ALA A 127 10.46 12.61 2.94
CA ALA A 127 11.53 11.86 3.60
C ALA A 127 12.45 11.16 2.57
N PHE A 128 11.89 10.55 1.52
CA PHE A 128 12.69 9.94 0.47
C PHE A 128 13.38 10.97 -0.44
N LEU A 129 12.75 12.11 -0.72
CA LEU A 129 13.35 13.18 -1.49
C LEU A 129 14.56 13.82 -0.79
N ILE A 130 14.61 13.83 0.54
CA ILE A 130 15.82 14.29 1.28
C ILE A 130 17.04 13.46 0.90
N MET A 131 16.89 12.20 0.49
CA MET A 131 18.03 11.39 0.02
C MET A 131 18.70 11.96 -1.24
N THR A 132 18.04 12.83 -1.97
CA THR A 132 18.63 13.51 -3.15
C THR A 132 19.72 14.49 -2.79
N THR A 133 19.80 14.95 -1.54
CA THR A 133 20.86 15.82 -1.03
C THR A 133 22.14 15.05 -0.66
N SER A 134 22.09 13.70 -0.71
CA SER A 134 23.24 12.86 -0.39
C SER A 134 24.35 12.99 -1.43
N PRO A 135 25.62 13.00 -1.02
CA PRO A 135 26.76 12.93 -1.93
C PRO A 135 26.89 11.56 -2.63
N ILE A 136 26.16 10.54 -2.13
CA ILE A 136 26.21 9.17 -2.64
C ILE A 136 25.25 9.03 -3.82
N GLN A 137 25.78 8.93 -5.04
CA GLN A 137 25.02 8.89 -6.29
C GLN A 137 23.85 7.88 -6.32
N PRO A 138 24.00 6.61 -5.90
CA PRO A 138 22.89 5.67 -5.88
C PRO A 138 21.71 6.08 -5.00
N LEU A 139 21.92 6.83 -3.91
CA LEU A 139 20.84 7.25 -3.01
C LEU A 139 19.94 8.32 -3.65
N ILE A 140 20.48 9.13 -4.58
CA ILE A 140 19.71 10.11 -5.33
C ILE A 140 18.66 9.41 -6.19
N GLY A 141 19.06 8.45 -7.01
CA GLY A 141 18.15 7.68 -7.85
C GLY A 141 17.17 6.85 -7.03
N TYR A 142 17.63 6.30 -5.90
CA TYR A 142 16.83 5.56 -4.94
C TYR A 142 15.68 6.41 -4.40
N GLY A 143 15.98 7.59 -3.86
CA GLY A 143 14.98 8.48 -3.28
C GLY A 143 13.92 8.94 -4.29
N ILE A 144 14.35 9.33 -5.50
CA ILE A 144 13.44 9.76 -6.57
C ILE A 144 12.54 8.60 -7.02
N SER A 145 13.09 7.42 -7.25
CA SER A 145 12.34 6.28 -7.77
C SER A 145 11.28 5.80 -6.78
N ILE A 146 11.61 5.70 -5.48
CA ILE A 146 10.63 5.36 -4.45
C ILE A 146 9.55 6.44 -4.33
N SER A 147 9.93 7.71 -4.39
CA SER A 147 8.97 8.82 -4.34
C SER A 147 7.94 8.74 -5.47
N ILE A 148 8.38 8.44 -6.69
CA ILE A 148 7.49 8.18 -7.82
C ILE A 148 6.55 7.02 -7.52
N GLY A 149 7.07 5.90 -7.02
CA GLY A 149 6.26 4.74 -6.67
C GLY A 149 5.19 5.05 -5.62
N ILE A 150 5.53 5.82 -4.58
CA ILE A 150 4.61 6.20 -3.50
C ILE A 150 3.53 7.16 -4.03
N ILE A 151 3.88 8.14 -4.85
CA ILE A 151 2.92 9.06 -5.47
C ILE A 151 1.92 8.27 -6.33
N TRP A 152 2.39 7.33 -7.15
CA TRP A 152 1.52 6.46 -7.94
C TRP A 152 0.67 5.54 -7.08
N ALA A 153 1.22 4.99 -5.99
CA ALA A 153 0.47 4.19 -5.03
C ALA A 153 -0.71 4.99 -4.45
N TRP A 154 -0.47 6.25 -4.07
CA TRP A 154 -1.52 7.16 -3.60
C TRP A 154 -2.58 7.41 -4.68
N PHE A 155 -2.19 7.72 -5.91
CA PHE A 155 -3.14 7.91 -7.02
C PHE A 155 -4.00 6.66 -7.23
N LEU A 156 -3.38 5.48 -7.28
CA LEU A 156 -4.08 4.23 -7.51
C LEU A 156 -4.99 3.86 -6.34
N SER A 157 -4.54 4.05 -5.10
CA SER A 157 -5.36 3.77 -3.92
C SER A 157 -6.51 4.77 -3.75
N SER A 158 -6.30 6.05 -4.11
CA SER A 158 -7.33 7.09 -3.94
C SER A 158 -8.34 7.17 -5.09
N LEU A 159 -7.96 6.79 -6.32
CA LEU A 159 -8.82 6.89 -7.50
C LEU A 159 -9.24 5.52 -8.03
N LEU A 160 -8.29 4.63 -8.33
CA LEU A 160 -8.57 3.35 -8.94
C LEU A 160 -9.27 2.40 -7.97
N LEU A 161 -8.80 2.31 -6.73
CA LEU A 161 -9.34 1.39 -5.74
C LEU A 161 -10.82 1.67 -5.42
N PRO A 162 -11.26 2.91 -5.12
CA PRO A 162 -12.66 3.23 -4.92
C PRO A 162 -13.52 2.99 -6.17
N ALA A 163 -12.97 3.25 -7.38
CA ALA A 163 -13.65 2.97 -8.63
C ALA A 163 -13.93 1.47 -8.80
N VAL A 164 -12.91 0.63 -8.60
CA VAL A 164 -13.04 -0.83 -8.70
C VAL A 164 -14.00 -1.39 -7.63
N ILE A 165 -13.94 -0.84 -6.39
CA ILE A 165 -14.88 -1.20 -5.33
C ILE A 165 -16.31 -0.88 -5.75
N SER A 166 -16.56 0.28 -6.36
CA SER A 166 -17.92 0.71 -6.76
C SER A 166 -18.47 -0.06 -7.95
N LEU A 167 -17.62 -0.56 -8.84
CA LEU A 167 -18.04 -1.39 -9.98
C LEU A 167 -18.47 -2.80 -9.59
N LYS A 168 -17.92 -3.31 -8.48
CA LYS A 168 -18.23 -4.65 -8.00
C LYS A 168 -19.57 -4.69 -7.28
N ARG A 169 -20.40 -5.68 -7.63
CA ARG A 169 -21.60 -6.03 -6.84
C ARG A 169 -21.16 -6.82 -5.61
N TRP A 170 -21.33 -6.22 -4.45
CA TRP A 170 -20.99 -6.86 -3.18
C TRP A 170 -22.20 -7.61 -2.62
N ASN A 171 -22.00 -8.86 -2.20
CA ASN A 171 -23.02 -9.60 -1.49
C ASN A 171 -23.04 -9.12 -0.03
N PRO A 172 -24.18 -8.59 0.49
CA PRO A 172 -24.28 -8.11 1.88
C PRO A 172 -24.03 -9.18 2.94
N GLU A 173 -24.17 -10.45 2.59
CA GLU A 173 -23.99 -11.58 3.52
C GLU A 173 -22.54 -12.02 3.67
N LEU A 174 -21.58 -11.41 2.95
CA LEU A 174 -20.17 -11.72 3.10
C LEU A 174 -19.71 -11.57 4.56
N SER A 175 -18.93 -12.53 5.03
CA SER A 175 -18.38 -12.53 6.40
C SER A 175 -17.58 -11.26 6.74
N ALA A 176 -17.01 -10.61 5.73
CA ALA A 176 -16.32 -9.32 5.86
C ALA A 176 -17.26 -8.18 6.30
N PHE A 177 -18.56 -8.27 5.96
CA PHE A 177 -19.56 -7.25 6.32
C PHE A 177 -20.34 -7.61 7.59
N THR A 178 -20.40 -8.89 7.97
CA THR A 178 -21.25 -9.34 9.09
C THR A 178 -20.49 -9.47 10.40
N LYS A 179 -19.19 -9.73 10.36
CA LYS A 179 -18.39 -10.00 11.58
C LYS A 179 -17.20 -9.05 11.67
N PRO A 180 -16.90 -8.51 12.88
CA PRO A 180 -15.70 -7.69 13.09
C PRO A 180 -14.42 -8.51 12.80
N SER A 181 -13.38 -7.85 12.25
CA SER A 181 -12.07 -8.46 12.01
C SER A 181 -11.44 -8.92 13.33
N PHE A 182 -10.45 -9.83 13.23
CA PHE A 182 -9.67 -10.24 14.40
C PHE A 182 -9.04 -9.04 15.11
N PHE A 183 -8.47 -8.12 14.34
CA PHE A 183 -7.86 -6.90 14.87
C PHE A 183 -8.89 -5.93 15.46
N GLU A 184 -10.09 -5.79 14.88
CA GLU A 184 -11.18 -5.00 15.48
C GLU A 184 -11.54 -5.55 16.86
N LYS A 185 -11.72 -6.86 17.00
CA LYS A 185 -12.00 -7.50 18.29
C LYS A 185 -10.88 -7.29 19.32
N LEU A 186 -9.63 -7.35 18.88
CA LEU A 186 -8.48 -7.13 19.76
C LEU A 186 -8.45 -5.68 20.26
N VAL A 187 -8.66 -4.71 19.38
CA VAL A 187 -8.70 -3.29 19.72
C VAL A 187 -9.88 -2.97 20.63
N ASP A 188 -11.06 -3.53 20.37
CA ASP A 188 -12.24 -3.36 21.23
C ASP A 188 -12.00 -3.93 22.64
N LYS A 189 -11.34 -5.10 22.72
CA LYS A 189 -10.99 -5.71 24.00
C LYS A 189 -9.95 -4.88 24.77
N LEU A 190 -8.94 -4.36 24.08
CA LEU A 190 -7.94 -3.47 24.69
C LEU A 190 -8.56 -2.14 25.11
N GLY A 191 -9.41 -1.54 24.25
CA GLY A 191 -10.12 -0.31 24.56
C GLY A 191 -11.03 -0.45 25.79
N SER A 192 -11.77 -1.55 25.88
CA SER A 192 -12.62 -1.82 27.03
C SER A 192 -11.80 -2.06 28.33
N ALA A 193 -10.62 -2.69 28.20
CA ALA A 193 -9.73 -2.87 29.36
C ALA A 193 -9.18 -1.55 29.89
N VAL A 194 -8.84 -0.61 29.01
CA VAL A 194 -8.34 0.73 29.38
C VAL A 194 -9.44 1.59 30.00
N ILE A 195 -10.67 1.51 29.49
CA ILE A 195 -11.82 2.30 30.02
C ILE A 195 -12.28 1.75 31.39
N ASN A 196 -12.21 0.43 31.60
CA ASN A 196 -12.69 -0.20 32.82
C ASN A 196 -11.65 -0.24 33.95
N HIS A 197 -10.40 0.16 33.69
CA HIS A 197 -9.33 0.30 34.68
C HIS A 197 -8.75 1.70 34.61
N PRO A 198 -9.38 2.72 35.25
CA PRO A 198 -8.83 4.07 35.35
C PRO A 198 -7.57 4.14 36.22
#